data_5cd611105573b83ecb110ab56f30f0af
#
_entry.id   5cd611105573b83ecb110ab56f30f0af
#
_cell.length_a   1.000
_cell.length_b   1.000
_cell.length_c   1.000
_cell.angle_alpha   90.00
_cell.angle_beta   90.00
_cell.angle_gamma   90.00
#
_symmetry.space_group_name_H-M   'P 1'
#
loop_
_entity.id
_entity.type
_entity.pdbx_description
1 polymer ?
#
loop_
_entity_poly.entity_id
_entity_poly.type
_entity_poly.pdbx_seq_one_letter_code
_entity_poly.pdbx_strand_id
1 'polypeptide(L)'
;MREIVFALEFKGRGGPMPGSPSRRQARTTAPSQALRTVLAEDGVSGSVQALPGEAAVLESRVERFPDGTFVEDGTITYGRAGSISFDTVGRGHVGPAAGGTGSHGVVMWRITGGDGRFAGARGLITSNFTVGPDGLVTDDHFTRLYLPE
;
A
#
# COMPACT_ATOMS: atom_id res chain seq x y z
N MET A 1 0.79 0.21 24.73
CA MET A 1 0.73 -0.18 23.29
C MET A 1 2.12 -0.49 22.79
N ARG A 2 2.24 -1.53 21.99
CA ARG A 2 3.51 -1.90 21.35
C ARG A 2 3.55 -1.33 19.94
N GLU A 3 4.62 -0.64 19.59
CA GLU A 3 4.82 -0.07 18.27
C GLU A 3 5.62 -1.03 17.38
N ILE A 4 5.19 -1.15 16.15
CA ILE A 4 5.91 -1.87 15.09
C ILE A 4 6.01 -0.94 13.89
N VAL A 5 7.23 -0.75 13.38
CA VAL A 5 7.50 0.09 12.21
C VAL A 5 8.11 -0.78 11.12
N PHE A 6 7.53 -0.75 9.94
CA PHE A 6 8.03 -1.55 8.82
C PHE A 6 7.62 -0.97 7.49
N ALA A 7 8.29 -1.43 6.44
CA ALA A 7 8.01 -1.05 5.07
C ALA A 7 7.91 -2.27 4.18
N LEU A 8 7.00 -2.23 3.20
CA LEU A 8 6.81 -3.30 2.22
C LEU A 8 6.52 -2.71 0.85
N GLU A 9 7.09 -3.33 -0.18
CA GLU A 9 6.72 -3.07 -1.57
C GLU A 9 5.76 -4.15 -2.06
N PHE A 10 4.54 -3.71 -2.39
CA PHE A 10 3.49 -4.56 -2.94
C PHE A 10 3.47 -4.46 -4.46
N LYS A 11 3.22 -5.58 -5.12
CA LYS A 11 3.03 -5.63 -6.58
C LYS A 11 1.79 -6.43 -6.92
N GLY A 12 1.11 -6.01 -7.97
CA GLY A 12 -0.08 -6.68 -8.44
C GLY A 12 -0.81 -5.85 -9.47
N ARG A 13 -2.12 -6.00 -9.52
CA ARG A 13 -2.93 -5.33 -10.53
C ARG A 13 -4.12 -4.62 -9.89
N GLY A 14 -4.49 -3.49 -10.52
CA GLY A 14 -5.71 -2.79 -10.27
C GLY A 14 -6.50 -2.62 -11.56
N GLY A 15 -7.79 -2.46 -11.43
CA GLY A 15 -8.65 -2.26 -12.58
C GLY A 15 -10.03 -1.76 -12.19
N PRO A 16 -10.83 -1.36 -13.20
CA PRO A 16 -12.17 -0.86 -12.93
C PRO A 16 -13.07 -1.95 -12.36
N MET A 17 -13.98 -1.55 -11.49
CA MET A 17 -15.04 -2.43 -11.02
C MET A 17 -16.14 -2.51 -12.08
N PRO A 18 -16.76 -3.68 -12.31
CA PRO A 18 -17.84 -3.82 -13.27
C PRO A 18 -18.99 -2.83 -12.99
N GLY A 19 -19.44 -2.16 -14.04
CA GLY A 19 -20.61 -1.27 -13.98
C GLY A 19 -20.36 0.09 -13.35
N SER A 20 -19.10 0.45 -13.02
CA SER A 20 -18.81 1.76 -12.42
C SER A 20 -17.54 2.38 -13.03
N PRO A 21 -17.64 3.55 -13.64
CA PRO A 21 -16.46 4.22 -14.21
C PRO A 21 -15.55 4.87 -13.16
N SER A 22 -16.07 5.13 -11.96
CA SER A 22 -15.31 5.81 -10.90
C SER A 22 -14.71 4.85 -9.87
N ARG A 23 -15.18 3.61 -9.82
CA ARG A 23 -14.76 2.62 -8.84
C ARG A 23 -13.75 1.64 -9.41
N ARG A 24 -12.74 1.38 -8.63
CA ARG A 24 -11.67 0.45 -8.98
C ARG A 24 -11.42 -0.49 -7.83
N GLN A 25 -10.78 -1.61 -8.13
CA GLN A 25 -10.31 -2.56 -7.13
C GLN A 25 -8.87 -2.93 -7.43
N ALA A 26 -8.14 -3.27 -6.38
CA ALA A 26 -6.75 -3.68 -6.49
C ALA A 26 -6.49 -4.90 -5.62
N ARG A 27 -5.61 -5.77 -6.11
CA ARG A 27 -5.05 -6.86 -5.34
C ARG A 27 -3.55 -6.90 -5.58
N THR A 28 -2.79 -6.69 -4.51
CA THR A 28 -1.34 -6.68 -4.58
C THR A 28 -0.77 -7.56 -3.47
N THR A 29 0.43 -8.04 -3.68
CA THR A 29 1.11 -8.91 -2.73
C THR A 29 2.53 -8.44 -2.49
N ALA A 30 3.06 -8.74 -1.29
CA ALA A 30 4.44 -8.47 -0.94
C ALA A 30 5.01 -9.68 -0.21
N PRO A 31 6.18 -10.19 -0.61
CA PRO A 31 6.87 -11.19 0.19
C PRO A 31 7.44 -10.53 1.45
N SER A 32 7.85 -11.34 2.44
CA SER A 32 8.78 -10.86 3.45
C SER A 32 10.02 -10.32 2.75
N GLN A 33 10.56 -9.18 3.20
CA GLN A 33 11.58 -8.49 2.42
C GLN A 33 12.40 -7.54 3.26
N ALA A 34 13.57 -7.18 2.74
CA ALA A 34 14.37 -6.06 3.20
C ALA A 34 14.35 -4.97 2.13
N LEU A 35 14.06 -3.74 2.53
CA LEU A 35 14.31 -2.56 1.72
C LEU A 35 15.67 -2.01 2.08
N ARG A 36 16.53 -1.84 1.07
CA ARG A 36 17.90 -1.38 1.28
C ARG A 36 18.09 -0.03 0.61
N THR A 37 18.60 0.91 1.39
CA THR A 37 19.00 2.22 0.87
C THR A 37 20.49 2.38 1.12
N VAL A 38 21.22 2.72 0.07
CA VAL A 38 22.64 3.01 0.16
C VAL A 38 22.88 4.45 -0.27
N LEU A 39 23.53 5.20 0.61
CA LEU A 39 23.98 6.57 0.34
C LEU A 39 25.46 6.49 0.01
N ALA A 40 25.84 6.93 -1.17
CA ALA A 40 27.21 6.91 -1.64
C ALA A 40 27.60 8.28 -2.18
N GLU A 41 28.89 8.48 -2.42
CA GLU A 41 29.39 9.74 -2.95
C GLU A 41 28.74 10.13 -4.27
N ASP A 42 28.42 9.15 -5.09
CA ASP A 42 27.81 9.34 -6.42
C ASP A 42 26.28 9.32 -6.41
N GLY A 43 25.63 9.17 -5.24
CA GLY A 43 24.17 9.25 -5.16
C GLY A 43 23.52 8.29 -4.18
N VAL A 44 22.24 8.02 -4.45
CA VAL A 44 21.39 7.16 -3.63
C VAL A 44 20.91 6.00 -4.48
N SER A 45 21.00 4.79 -3.94
CA SER A 45 20.40 3.61 -4.56
C SER A 45 19.46 2.89 -3.60
N GLY A 46 18.40 2.29 -4.15
CA GLY A 46 17.45 1.51 -3.40
C GLY A 46 17.21 0.16 -4.05
N SER A 47 16.95 -0.86 -3.23
CA SER A 47 16.61 -2.19 -3.72
C SER A 47 15.71 -2.91 -2.73
N VAL A 48 14.96 -3.88 -3.24
CA VAL A 48 14.09 -4.75 -2.45
C VAL A 48 14.62 -6.18 -2.59
N GLN A 49 14.84 -6.82 -1.45
CA GLN A 49 15.33 -8.19 -1.40
C GLN A 49 14.29 -9.06 -0.69
N ALA A 50 13.77 -10.08 -1.39
CA ALA A 50 12.89 -11.05 -0.77
C ALA A 50 13.63 -11.86 0.29
N LEU A 51 12.96 -12.09 1.42
CA LEU A 51 13.47 -12.88 2.54
C LEU A 51 12.58 -14.09 2.78
N PRO A 52 13.08 -15.14 3.43
CA PRO A 52 12.23 -16.22 3.90
C PRO A 52 11.15 -15.69 4.85
N GLY A 53 9.95 -16.22 4.72
CA GLY A 53 8.81 -15.79 5.53
C GLY A 53 7.51 -15.86 4.75
N GLU A 54 6.44 -15.42 5.38
CA GLU A 54 5.13 -15.40 4.75
C GLU A 54 4.96 -14.12 3.92
N ALA A 55 3.94 -14.11 3.08
CA ALA A 55 3.62 -12.98 2.21
C ALA A 55 2.44 -12.17 2.76
N ALA A 56 2.39 -10.91 2.41
CA ALA A 56 1.24 -10.05 2.66
C ALA A 56 0.38 -9.93 1.40
N VAL A 57 -0.94 -9.76 1.60
CA VAL A 57 -1.91 -9.56 0.52
C VAL A 57 -2.76 -8.35 0.86
N LEU A 58 -2.79 -7.39 -0.05
CA LEU A 58 -3.67 -6.23 0.02
C LEU A 58 -4.83 -6.42 -0.96
N GLU A 59 -6.05 -6.16 -0.46
CA GLU A 59 -7.23 -6.09 -1.31
C GLU A 59 -7.96 -4.80 -0.98
N SER A 60 -8.20 -3.96 -1.98
CA SER A 60 -8.78 -2.63 -1.77
C SER A 60 -9.82 -2.26 -2.80
N ARG A 61 -10.62 -1.27 -2.42
CA ARG A 61 -11.59 -0.58 -3.27
C ARG A 61 -11.23 0.88 -3.32
N VAL A 62 -11.28 1.47 -4.51
CA VAL A 62 -10.90 2.85 -4.77
C VAL A 62 -12.07 3.57 -5.41
N GLU A 63 -12.42 4.74 -4.89
CA GLU A 63 -13.36 5.67 -5.53
C GLU A 63 -12.57 6.86 -6.04
N ARG A 64 -12.57 7.07 -7.36
CA ARG A 64 -11.88 8.20 -7.99
C ARG A 64 -12.80 9.38 -8.19
N PHE A 65 -12.23 10.59 -8.08
CA PHE A 65 -12.92 11.84 -8.34
C PHE A 65 -12.32 12.54 -9.56
N PRO A 66 -13.09 13.41 -10.26
CA PRO A 66 -12.62 14.04 -11.51
C PRO A 66 -11.39 14.93 -11.35
N ASP A 67 -11.11 15.40 -10.13
CA ASP A 67 -9.99 16.31 -9.85
C ASP A 67 -8.64 15.61 -9.63
N GLY A 68 -8.56 14.28 -9.84
CA GLY A 68 -7.34 13.51 -9.62
C GLY A 68 -7.17 13.04 -8.18
N THR A 69 -8.16 13.28 -7.33
CA THR A 69 -8.16 12.74 -5.97
C THR A 69 -8.94 11.43 -5.89
N PHE A 70 -8.75 10.69 -4.81
CA PHE A 70 -9.46 9.44 -4.57
C PHE A 70 -9.53 9.12 -3.08
N VAL A 71 -10.42 8.21 -2.73
CA VAL A 71 -10.44 7.54 -1.42
C VAL A 71 -10.34 6.05 -1.64
N GLU A 72 -9.76 5.37 -0.68
CA GLU A 72 -9.50 3.94 -0.74
C GLU A 72 -9.73 3.31 0.62
N ASP A 73 -10.38 2.15 0.64
CA ASP A 73 -10.48 1.31 1.82
C ASP A 73 -10.16 -0.13 1.46
N GLY A 74 -9.83 -0.92 2.46
CA GLY A 74 -9.52 -2.31 2.23
C GLY A 74 -8.95 -3.02 3.44
N THR A 75 -8.30 -4.15 3.15
CA THR A 75 -7.64 -4.99 4.13
C THR A 75 -6.25 -5.38 3.66
N ILE A 76 -5.35 -5.57 4.62
CA ILE A 76 -4.04 -6.16 4.37
C ILE A 76 -3.92 -7.36 5.30
N THR A 77 -3.71 -8.53 4.71
CA THR A 77 -3.46 -9.77 5.45
C THR A 77 -1.97 -9.99 5.49
N TYR A 78 -1.40 -10.10 6.69
CA TYR A 78 0.04 -10.30 6.89
C TYR A 78 0.29 -11.78 7.22
N GLY A 79 0.36 -12.60 6.18
CA GLY A 79 0.55 -14.03 6.32
C GLY A 79 -0.55 -14.68 7.16
N ARG A 80 -0.17 -15.60 8.04
CA ARG A 80 -1.10 -16.27 8.96
C ARG A 80 -1.30 -15.54 10.27
N ALA A 81 -0.62 -14.41 10.47
CA ALA A 81 -0.73 -13.65 11.74
C ALA A 81 -2.09 -12.97 11.88
N GLY A 82 -2.71 -12.57 10.79
CA GLY A 82 -3.99 -11.89 10.79
C GLY A 82 -4.01 -10.74 9.78
N SER A 83 -5.03 -9.91 9.88
CA SER A 83 -5.21 -8.79 8.96
C SER A 83 -5.51 -7.49 9.69
N ILE A 84 -5.29 -6.38 8.99
CA ILE A 84 -5.75 -5.05 9.38
C ILE A 84 -6.76 -4.53 8.36
N SER A 85 -7.63 -3.64 8.80
CA SER A 85 -8.53 -2.88 7.94
C SER A 85 -8.11 -1.42 7.96
N PHE A 86 -8.33 -0.73 6.84
CA PHE A 86 -7.94 0.67 6.70
C PHE A 86 -8.94 1.47 5.89
N ASP A 87 -8.95 2.77 6.12
CA ASP A 87 -9.61 3.77 5.27
C ASP A 87 -8.69 4.97 5.07
N THR A 88 -9.07 5.85 4.14
CA THR A 88 -8.25 6.99 3.76
C THR A 88 -8.38 8.15 4.74
N VAL A 89 -7.25 8.74 5.10
CA VAL A 89 -7.20 10.02 5.80
C VAL A 89 -7.21 11.13 4.75
N GLY A 90 -8.28 11.95 4.75
CA GLY A 90 -8.44 12.95 3.69
C GLY A 90 -8.68 12.29 2.33
N ARG A 91 -7.83 12.63 1.36
CA ARG A 91 -7.85 12.04 0.02
C ARG A 91 -6.45 11.73 -0.47
N GLY A 92 -6.35 10.70 -1.30
CA GLY A 92 -5.16 10.44 -2.09
C GLY A 92 -5.14 11.28 -3.36
N HIS A 93 -3.97 11.31 -4.00
CA HIS A 93 -3.75 12.03 -5.26
C HIS A 93 -3.08 11.11 -6.25
N VAL A 94 -3.53 11.15 -7.50
CA VAL A 94 -2.93 10.39 -8.60
C VAL A 94 -2.91 11.25 -9.86
N GLY A 95 -1.83 11.17 -10.59
CA GLY A 95 -1.65 11.91 -11.83
C GLY A 95 -0.61 11.23 -12.72
N PRO A 96 -0.27 11.86 -13.86
CA PRO A 96 0.71 11.30 -14.78
C PRO A 96 2.06 11.11 -14.10
N ALA A 97 2.72 9.98 -14.37
CA ALA A 97 4.07 9.73 -13.88
C ALA A 97 5.09 10.61 -14.60
N ALA A 98 6.12 11.04 -13.87
CA ALA A 98 7.17 11.91 -14.42
C ALA A 98 7.93 11.25 -15.58
N GLY A 99 7.98 9.91 -15.63
CA GLY A 99 8.60 9.17 -16.74
C GLY A 99 7.79 9.11 -18.03
N GLY A 100 6.60 9.74 -18.09
CA GLY A 100 5.80 9.88 -19.29
C GLY A 100 4.84 8.74 -19.55
N THR A 101 4.92 7.61 -18.86
CA THR A 101 3.98 6.49 -19.00
C THR A 101 3.40 6.09 -17.66
N GLY A 102 2.09 5.78 -17.64
CA GLY A 102 1.39 5.39 -16.43
C GLY A 102 1.12 6.54 -15.48
N SER A 103 0.82 6.19 -14.25
CA SER A 103 0.41 7.13 -13.20
C SER A 103 1.30 6.97 -11.96
N HIS A 104 1.36 8.05 -11.18
CA HIS A 104 2.05 8.08 -9.89
C HIS A 104 1.10 8.70 -8.87
N GLY A 105 1.02 8.13 -7.68
CA GLY A 105 0.12 8.62 -6.65
C GLY A 105 0.62 8.37 -5.25
N VAL A 106 -0.11 8.97 -4.32
CA VAL A 106 0.18 8.91 -2.89
C VAL A 106 -1.13 8.96 -2.10
N VAL A 107 -1.18 8.22 -1.00
CA VAL A 107 -2.32 8.23 -0.09
C VAL A 107 -1.85 7.88 1.32
N MET A 108 -2.56 8.38 2.30
CA MET A 108 -2.38 8.00 3.70
C MET A 108 -3.62 7.28 4.20
N TRP A 109 -3.42 6.13 4.83
CA TRP A 109 -4.50 5.33 5.40
C TRP A 109 -4.42 5.30 6.92
N ARG A 110 -5.59 5.35 7.54
CA ARG A 110 -5.74 5.08 8.98
C ARG A 110 -6.10 3.61 9.16
N ILE A 111 -5.39 2.92 10.06
CA ILE A 111 -5.75 1.57 10.48
C ILE A 111 -6.96 1.66 11.40
N THR A 112 -8.07 1.02 11.01
CA THR A 112 -9.34 1.09 11.72
C THR A 112 -9.58 -0.10 12.64
N GLY A 113 -8.75 -1.13 12.53
CA GLY A 113 -8.84 -2.33 13.36
C GLY A 113 -8.11 -3.48 12.72
N GLY A 114 -8.29 -4.66 13.29
CA GLY A 114 -7.67 -5.86 12.76
C GLY A 114 -8.19 -7.11 13.45
N ASP A 115 -7.68 -8.25 13.01
CA ASP A 115 -7.98 -9.55 13.60
C ASP A 115 -6.70 -10.35 13.87
N GLY A 116 -6.87 -11.52 14.47
CA GLY A 116 -5.73 -12.36 14.84
C GLY A 116 -4.76 -11.63 15.74
N ARG A 117 -3.48 -11.64 15.37
CA ARG A 117 -2.44 -10.92 16.11
C ARG A 117 -2.58 -9.39 16.02
N PHE A 118 -3.46 -8.91 15.13
CA PHE A 118 -3.68 -7.47 14.92
C PHE A 118 -4.99 -6.97 15.54
N ALA A 119 -5.62 -7.78 16.40
CA ALA A 119 -6.84 -7.35 17.10
C ALA A 119 -6.57 -6.06 17.87
N GLY A 120 -7.42 -5.04 17.65
CA GLY A 120 -7.26 -3.73 18.29
C GLY A 120 -6.18 -2.83 17.69
N ALA A 121 -5.64 -3.19 16.53
CA ALA A 121 -4.59 -2.41 15.86
C ALA A 121 -5.04 -0.97 15.57
N ARG A 122 -4.09 -0.05 15.69
CA ARG A 122 -4.21 1.37 15.32
C ARG A 122 -2.93 1.78 14.60
N GLY A 123 -2.98 2.86 13.89
CA GLY A 123 -1.80 3.43 13.25
C GLY A 123 -2.07 4.04 11.90
N LEU A 124 -0.99 4.35 11.19
CA LEU A 124 -1.03 4.99 9.89
C LEU A 124 -0.13 4.24 8.90
N ILE A 125 -0.57 4.20 7.67
CA ILE A 125 0.18 3.68 6.53
C ILE A 125 0.26 4.78 5.48
N THR A 126 1.44 5.07 4.96
CA THR A 126 1.60 5.90 3.78
C THR A 126 1.90 5.00 2.58
N SER A 127 1.25 5.28 1.47
CA SER A 127 1.37 4.54 0.22
C SER A 127 1.88 5.48 -0.86
N ASN A 128 2.95 5.09 -1.52
CA ASN A 128 3.53 5.77 -2.67
C ASN A 128 3.57 4.75 -3.79
N PHE A 129 2.78 4.97 -4.85
CA PHE A 129 2.56 3.93 -5.85
C PHE A 129 2.70 4.46 -7.27
N THR A 130 3.01 3.52 -8.16
CA THR A 130 2.91 3.72 -9.59
C THR A 130 1.96 2.70 -10.20
N VAL A 131 1.29 3.10 -11.27
CA VAL A 131 0.44 2.21 -12.06
C VAL A 131 0.90 2.32 -13.51
N GLY A 132 1.35 1.20 -14.07
CA GLY A 132 1.73 1.14 -15.47
C GLY A 132 0.51 1.20 -16.40
N PRO A 133 0.73 1.45 -17.70
CA PRO A 133 -0.38 1.52 -18.68
C PRO A 133 -1.13 0.20 -18.81
N ASP A 134 -0.54 -0.91 -18.42
CA ASP A 134 -1.14 -2.26 -18.41
C ASP A 134 -1.88 -2.58 -17.10
N GLY A 135 -1.97 -1.62 -16.15
CA GLY A 135 -2.59 -1.81 -14.85
C GLY A 135 -1.67 -2.44 -13.79
N LEU A 136 -0.38 -2.62 -14.09
CA LEU A 136 0.58 -3.15 -13.11
C LEU A 136 0.87 -2.11 -12.04
N VAL A 137 0.60 -2.47 -10.79
CA VAL A 137 0.80 -1.62 -9.60
C VAL A 137 2.09 -2.00 -8.90
N THR A 138 2.90 -0.99 -8.57
CA THR A 138 3.99 -1.11 -7.59
C THR A 138 3.71 -0.10 -6.49
N ASP A 139 3.57 -0.56 -5.26
CA ASP A 139 3.07 0.25 -4.16
C ASP A 139 3.96 0.08 -2.93
N ASP A 140 4.65 1.15 -2.58
CA ASP A 140 5.56 1.17 -1.44
C ASP A 140 4.83 1.71 -0.21
N HIS A 141 4.73 0.86 0.82
CA HIS A 141 4.10 1.22 2.09
C HIS A 141 5.16 1.49 3.15
N PHE A 142 4.94 2.54 3.92
CA PHE A 142 5.59 2.73 5.21
C PHE A 142 4.51 2.69 6.29
N THR A 143 4.66 1.78 7.26
CA THR A 143 3.64 1.51 8.27
C THR A 143 4.18 1.76 9.66
N ARG A 144 3.39 2.46 10.46
CA ARG A 144 3.59 2.59 11.91
C ARG A 144 2.33 2.07 12.58
N LEU A 145 2.47 0.93 13.23
CA LEU A 145 1.38 0.13 13.79
C LEU A 145 1.51 0.07 15.31
N TYR A 146 0.39 0.24 15.99
CA TYR A 146 0.30 0.10 17.44
C TYR A 146 -0.65 -1.02 17.79
N LEU A 147 -0.20 -1.94 18.61
CA LEU A 147 -1.00 -3.06 19.10
C LEU A 147 -1.25 -2.93 20.61
N PRO A 148 -2.42 -3.34 21.10
CA PRO A 148 -2.65 -3.49 22.56
C PRO A 148 -1.64 -4.46 23.17
N GLU A 149 -1.30 -4.23 24.38
CA GLU A 149 -0.42 -5.13 25.17
C GLU A 149 -1.21 -6.29 25.77
#